data_8ad647c1ed221576f61ad349f0bc79f1
#
_entry.id   8ad647c1ed221576f61ad349f0bc79f1
#
_cell.length_a   1.000
_cell.length_b   1.000
_cell.length_c   1.000
_cell.angle_alpha   90.00
_cell.angle_beta   90.00
_cell.angle_gamma   90.00
#
_symmetry.space_group_name_H-M   'P 1'
#
loop_
_entity.id
_entity.type
_entity.pdbx_description
1 polymer ?
#
loop_
_entity_poly.entity_id
_entity_poly.type
_entity_poly.pdbx_seq_one_letter_code
_entity_poly.pdbx_strand_id
1 'polypeptide(L)'
;MSDPVINVSELTRRFGAKTALASVSLSMPRGAVYGLVGANGAGKTTLIRHILGLLRAESGSVRVFGLDPVADPVGVLSRIGYLSEENDLPGWMRVEELIRYSRAFYPGWDDAYAEELRQTFALDLAAKVKSLSKGQKARVGLLIALAHRPELLLLDEPSSGLDPIVRRDILGAVIRTIADEGRTVLFSSHLLEEVEQVADHVTMISQGRIALSAPLDAIKESHRCLTVRFSEPRPQPGPIAGLLRWDGGGHEWTAVVRDGSGELEAAVAGWGAQIVAERVASLDEIFVAHVGASAQCPAPSAQEKPRGGPGTGHRALGTD
;
A
#
# COMPACT_ATOMS: atom_id res chain seq x y z
N MET A 1 -16.82 15.33 11.79
CA MET A 1 -15.94 14.34 11.11
C MET A 1 -14.95 13.87 12.16
N SER A 2 -14.86 12.59 12.45
CA SER A 2 -13.89 12.05 13.41
C SER A 2 -12.46 12.26 12.91
N ASP A 3 -11.54 12.60 13.81
CA ASP A 3 -10.13 12.74 13.46
C ASP A 3 -9.59 11.44 12.85
N PRO A 4 -8.78 11.53 11.77
CA PRO A 4 -8.21 10.34 11.14
C PRO A 4 -7.26 9.61 12.10
N VAL A 5 -7.25 8.27 12.02
CA VAL A 5 -6.32 7.45 12.81
C VAL A 5 -4.89 7.61 12.32
N ILE A 6 -4.70 7.76 11.01
CA ILE A 6 -3.43 8.07 10.36
C ILE A 6 -3.63 9.30 9.47
N ASN A 7 -2.74 10.28 9.61
CA ASN A 7 -2.65 11.42 8.71
C ASN A 7 -1.21 11.66 8.30
N VAL A 8 -0.95 11.56 7.00
CA VAL A 8 0.36 11.78 6.38
C VAL A 8 0.22 12.95 5.43
N SER A 9 1.10 13.95 5.55
CA SER A 9 1.08 15.16 4.73
C SER A 9 2.45 15.38 4.09
N GLU A 10 2.50 15.32 2.76
CA GLU A 10 3.66 15.58 1.90
C GLU A 10 4.95 14.88 2.33
N LEU A 11 4.82 13.67 2.84
CA LEU A 11 5.91 12.89 3.37
C LEU A 11 6.93 12.55 2.27
N THR A 12 8.16 12.99 2.49
CA THR A 12 9.29 12.64 1.62
C THR A 12 10.37 11.94 2.42
N ARG A 13 10.95 10.88 1.85
CA ARG A 13 12.06 10.13 2.42
C ARG A 13 13.00 9.62 1.34
N ARG A 14 14.31 9.86 1.50
CA ARG A 14 15.37 9.37 0.64
C ARG A 14 16.30 8.45 1.42
N PHE A 15 16.91 7.52 0.71
CA PHE A 15 18.02 6.69 1.18
C PHE A 15 19.17 6.81 0.17
N GLY A 16 20.13 7.67 0.47
CA GLY A 16 21.17 8.06 -0.49
C GLY A 16 20.54 8.70 -1.74
N ALA A 17 20.84 8.16 -2.91
CA ALA A 17 20.29 8.65 -4.18
C ALA A 17 18.85 8.19 -4.46
N LYS A 18 18.33 7.18 -3.73
CA LYS A 18 17.01 6.61 -3.97
C LYS A 18 15.94 7.36 -3.17
N THR A 19 14.96 7.93 -3.86
CA THR A 19 13.74 8.46 -3.23
C THR A 19 12.77 7.30 -2.98
N ALA A 20 12.52 6.99 -1.72
CA ALA A 20 11.61 5.92 -1.31
C ALA A 20 10.16 6.40 -1.17
N LEU A 21 9.96 7.66 -0.74
CA LEU A 21 8.67 8.34 -0.70
C LEU A 21 8.86 9.77 -1.23
N ALA A 22 7.94 10.23 -2.07
CA ALA A 22 8.02 11.52 -2.76
C ALA A 22 6.69 12.27 -2.61
N SER A 23 6.60 13.14 -1.59
CA SER A 23 5.44 13.98 -1.29
C SER A 23 4.15 13.16 -1.12
N VAL A 24 4.20 12.09 -0.32
CA VAL A 24 3.06 11.21 -0.04
C VAL A 24 2.11 11.90 0.92
N SER A 25 0.84 12.01 0.54
CA SER A 25 -0.25 12.49 1.41
C SER A 25 -1.35 11.43 1.47
N LEU A 26 -1.81 11.10 2.69
CA LEU A 26 -2.76 10.06 2.96
C LEU A 26 -3.49 10.32 4.27
N SER A 27 -4.81 10.15 4.27
CA SER A 27 -5.65 10.26 5.46
C SER A 27 -6.51 9.01 5.60
N MET A 28 -6.48 8.38 6.77
CA MET A 28 -7.23 7.16 7.08
C MET A 28 -8.17 7.39 8.26
N PRO A 29 -9.46 7.57 8.03
CA PRO A 29 -10.49 7.54 9.07
C PRO A 29 -10.50 6.23 9.88
N ARG A 30 -11.17 6.24 11.03
CA ARG A 30 -11.31 5.06 11.90
C ARG A 30 -12.35 4.09 11.37
N GLY A 31 -12.20 2.80 11.72
CA GLY A 31 -13.23 1.78 11.56
C GLY A 31 -13.35 1.20 10.16
N ALA A 32 -12.24 1.11 9.42
CA ALA A 32 -12.21 0.52 8.08
C ALA A 32 -10.93 -0.26 7.82
N VAL A 33 -10.96 -1.12 6.80
CA VAL A 33 -9.80 -1.83 6.25
C VAL A 33 -9.18 -1.05 5.10
N TYR A 34 -7.93 -0.70 5.25
CA TYR A 34 -7.13 -0.03 4.22
C TYR A 34 -6.12 -0.99 3.61
N GLY A 35 -6.23 -1.25 2.32
CA GLY A 35 -5.25 -1.98 1.52
C GLY A 35 -4.21 -1.03 0.94
N LEU A 36 -2.93 -1.20 1.29
CA LEU A 36 -1.81 -0.48 0.68
C LEU A 36 -1.14 -1.37 -0.35
N VAL A 37 -1.39 -1.13 -1.62
CA VAL A 37 -0.92 -1.98 -2.72
C VAL A 37 0.19 -1.33 -3.54
N GLY A 38 1.10 -2.14 -4.03
CA GLY A 38 2.22 -1.68 -4.86
C GLY A 38 3.27 -2.76 -5.05
N ALA A 39 4.06 -2.64 -6.10
CA ALA A 39 5.17 -3.56 -6.37
C ALA A 39 6.21 -3.56 -5.23
N ASN A 40 7.07 -4.57 -5.21
CA ASN A 40 8.19 -4.61 -4.27
C ASN A 40 9.10 -3.39 -4.48
N GLY A 41 9.46 -2.73 -3.37
CA GLY A 41 10.24 -1.50 -3.42
C GLY A 41 9.46 -0.23 -3.77
N ALA A 42 8.13 -0.26 -3.91
CA ALA A 42 7.30 0.90 -4.20
C ALA A 42 7.23 1.93 -3.04
N GLY A 43 7.60 1.53 -1.81
CA GLY A 43 7.61 2.42 -0.64
C GLY A 43 6.67 1.99 0.50
N LYS A 44 5.93 0.87 0.39
CA LYS A 44 4.95 0.38 1.37
C LYS A 44 5.54 0.25 2.78
N THR A 45 6.55 -0.58 2.95
CA THR A 45 7.26 -0.78 4.24
C THR A 45 7.88 0.52 4.75
N THR A 46 8.39 1.39 3.86
CA THR A 46 8.92 2.69 4.26
C THR A 46 7.83 3.57 4.86
N LEU A 47 6.65 3.63 4.27
CA LEU A 47 5.50 4.36 4.80
C LEU A 47 5.07 3.79 6.16
N ILE A 48 4.92 2.47 6.28
CA ILE A 48 4.57 1.80 7.55
C ILE A 48 5.60 2.12 8.64
N ARG A 49 6.90 2.10 8.34
CA ARG A 49 7.95 2.46 9.31
C ARG A 49 7.86 3.91 9.78
N HIS A 50 7.40 4.85 8.96
CA HIS A 50 7.13 6.22 9.39
C HIS A 50 5.88 6.30 10.29
N ILE A 51 4.83 5.55 10.00
CA ILE A 51 3.63 5.44 10.83
C ILE A 51 3.98 4.87 12.21
N LEU A 52 4.90 3.89 12.27
CA LEU A 52 5.41 3.33 13.52
C LEU A 52 6.42 4.24 14.26
N GLY A 53 6.82 5.37 13.69
CA GLY A 53 7.85 6.24 14.27
C GLY A 53 9.28 5.70 14.20
N LEU A 54 9.50 4.58 13.48
CA LEU A 54 10.82 3.98 13.29
C LEU A 54 11.71 4.77 12.33
N LEU A 55 11.10 5.65 11.53
CA LEU A 55 11.79 6.56 10.62
C LEU A 55 11.29 7.99 10.82
N ARG A 56 12.23 8.95 10.86
CA ARG A 56 11.91 10.37 10.85
C ARG A 56 11.70 10.85 9.42
N ALA A 57 10.64 11.65 9.19
CA ALA A 57 10.41 12.32 7.92
C ALA A 57 11.57 13.27 7.56
N GLU A 58 11.96 13.29 6.30
CA GLU A 58 12.93 14.28 5.76
C GLU A 58 12.20 15.60 5.48
N SER A 59 10.97 15.51 4.93
CA SER A 59 10.03 16.60 4.83
C SER A 59 8.59 16.07 4.96
N GLY A 60 7.65 16.97 5.24
CA GLY A 60 6.27 16.61 5.52
C GLY A 60 6.05 16.19 6.98
N SER A 61 4.92 15.57 7.28
CA SER A 61 4.56 15.15 8.63
C SER A 61 3.76 13.85 8.64
N VAL A 62 3.86 13.14 9.77
CA VAL A 62 3.03 11.95 10.06
C VAL A 62 2.39 12.15 11.42
N ARG A 63 1.10 11.90 11.50
CA ARG A 63 0.32 11.87 12.74
C ARG A 63 -0.43 10.56 12.84
N VAL A 64 -0.36 9.94 14.00
CA VAL A 64 -1.09 8.71 14.31
C VAL A 64 -1.86 8.95 15.61
N PHE A 65 -3.18 8.79 15.58
CA PHE A 65 -4.06 9.21 16.68
C PHE A 65 -3.90 10.70 17.06
N GLY A 66 -3.51 11.56 16.11
CA GLY A 66 -3.19 12.96 16.34
C GLY A 66 -1.77 13.22 16.90
N LEU A 67 -1.05 12.17 17.33
CA LEU A 67 0.30 12.24 17.91
C LEU A 67 1.38 12.14 16.85
N ASP A 68 2.56 12.68 17.12
CA ASP A 68 3.77 12.46 16.34
C ASP A 68 4.44 11.15 16.80
N PRO A 69 4.52 10.10 15.94
CA PRO A 69 5.01 8.81 16.37
C PRO A 69 6.51 8.79 16.71
N VAL A 70 7.27 9.79 16.28
CA VAL A 70 8.70 9.94 16.65
C VAL A 70 8.85 10.68 17.98
N ALA A 71 7.98 11.66 18.25
CA ALA A 71 8.04 12.44 19.48
C ALA A 71 7.38 11.72 20.67
N ASP A 72 6.30 10.97 20.44
CA ASP A 72 5.60 10.19 21.46
C ASP A 72 5.40 8.72 20.99
N PRO A 73 6.48 7.93 20.93
CA PRO A 73 6.39 6.55 20.49
C PRO A 73 5.57 5.68 21.44
N VAL A 74 5.57 5.93 22.72
CA VAL A 74 4.81 5.14 23.72
C VAL A 74 3.32 5.37 23.54
N GLY A 75 2.88 6.64 23.43
CA GLY A 75 1.49 7.01 23.22
C GLY A 75 0.92 6.44 21.91
N VAL A 76 1.77 6.22 20.90
CA VAL A 76 1.36 5.65 19.61
C VAL A 76 1.44 4.13 19.62
N LEU A 77 2.60 3.53 19.96
CA LEU A 77 2.83 2.09 19.81
C LEU A 77 2.02 1.24 20.79
N SER A 78 1.67 1.77 21.97
CA SER A 78 0.78 1.06 22.92
C SER A 78 -0.63 0.77 22.37
N ARG A 79 -1.03 1.46 21.30
CA ARG A 79 -2.34 1.39 20.64
C ARG A 79 -2.29 0.70 19.27
N ILE A 80 -1.10 0.25 18.84
CA ILE A 80 -0.85 -0.39 17.55
C ILE A 80 -0.50 -1.86 17.75
N GLY A 81 -1.17 -2.75 16.99
CA GLY A 81 -0.69 -4.10 16.73
C GLY A 81 0.10 -4.11 15.43
N TYR A 82 1.30 -4.69 15.44
CA TYR A 82 2.14 -4.72 14.25
C TYR A 82 2.63 -6.13 13.92
N LEU A 83 2.49 -6.53 12.67
CA LEU A 83 3.05 -7.75 12.11
C LEU A 83 3.93 -7.38 10.91
N SER A 84 5.24 -7.64 11.00
CA SER A 84 6.18 -7.40 9.92
C SER A 84 6.22 -8.57 8.93
N GLU A 85 6.62 -8.31 7.68
CA GLU A 85 6.82 -9.33 6.64
C GLU A 85 7.81 -10.41 7.08
N GLU A 86 8.91 -10.02 7.73
CA GLU A 86 10.01 -10.93 8.12
C GLU A 86 9.63 -11.78 9.33
N ASN A 87 8.65 -11.35 10.14
CA ASN A 87 8.25 -12.05 11.38
C ASN A 87 9.46 -12.40 12.26
N ASP A 88 10.35 -11.43 12.48
CA ASP A 88 11.58 -11.58 13.27
C ASP A 88 11.26 -11.70 14.75
N LEU A 89 10.82 -12.89 15.12
CA LEU A 89 10.56 -13.25 16.51
C LEU A 89 11.82 -13.83 17.16
N PRO A 90 12.06 -13.60 18.48
CA PRO A 90 13.21 -14.14 19.21
C PRO A 90 13.28 -15.67 19.16
N GLY A 91 14.12 -16.22 18.29
CA GLY A 91 14.19 -17.65 17.99
C GLY A 91 14.60 -18.52 19.18
N TRP A 92 15.26 -17.94 20.18
CA TRP A 92 15.72 -18.62 21.40
C TRP A 92 14.61 -18.83 22.44
N MET A 93 13.51 -18.06 22.37
CA MET A 93 12.36 -18.19 23.27
C MET A 93 11.45 -19.37 22.89
N ARG A 94 10.70 -19.88 23.87
CA ARG A 94 9.49 -20.66 23.64
C ARG A 94 8.32 -19.74 23.33
N VAL A 95 7.27 -20.26 22.70
CA VAL A 95 6.06 -19.48 22.40
C VAL A 95 5.44 -18.89 23.66
N GLU A 96 5.32 -19.67 24.75
CA GLU A 96 4.82 -19.17 26.04
C GLU A 96 5.66 -18.04 26.64
N GLU A 97 6.99 -18.17 26.54
CA GLU A 97 7.91 -17.13 27.01
C GLU A 97 7.77 -15.84 26.22
N LEU A 98 7.63 -15.95 24.91
CA LEU A 98 7.44 -14.81 24.04
C LEU A 98 6.09 -14.10 24.29
N ILE A 99 5.01 -14.85 24.49
CA ILE A 99 3.70 -14.29 24.84
C ILE A 99 3.80 -13.55 26.18
N ARG A 100 4.38 -14.17 27.21
CA ARG A 100 4.58 -13.55 28.52
C ARG A 100 5.48 -12.31 28.47
N TYR A 101 6.53 -12.34 27.66
CA TYR A 101 7.41 -11.21 27.43
C TYR A 101 6.65 -10.04 26.75
N SER A 102 5.89 -10.33 25.68
CA SER A 102 5.12 -9.33 24.95
C SER A 102 4.04 -8.68 25.83
N ARG A 103 3.36 -9.48 26.65
CA ARG A 103 2.36 -9.00 27.63
C ARG A 103 2.88 -7.87 28.51
N ALA A 104 4.14 -7.91 28.91
CA ALA A 104 4.72 -6.92 29.80
C ALA A 104 4.81 -5.50 29.20
N PHE A 105 4.73 -5.37 27.87
CA PHE A 105 4.78 -4.08 27.18
C PHE A 105 3.41 -3.45 26.94
N TYR A 106 2.33 -4.22 27.11
CA TYR A 106 0.98 -3.75 26.79
C TYR A 106 0.06 -3.78 28.01
N PRO A 107 -0.21 -2.62 28.65
CA PRO A 107 -1.11 -2.56 29.81
C PRO A 107 -2.54 -3.08 29.50
N GLY A 108 -2.97 -2.97 28.24
CA GLY A 108 -4.29 -3.44 27.77
C GLY A 108 -4.31 -4.91 27.30
N TRP A 109 -3.31 -5.73 27.68
CA TRP A 109 -3.27 -7.14 27.30
C TRP A 109 -4.46 -7.93 27.85
N ASP A 110 -5.17 -8.61 26.96
CA ASP A 110 -6.33 -9.45 27.28
C ASP A 110 -5.94 -10.93 27.26
N ASP A 111 -5.77 -11.52 28.44
CA ASP A 111 -5.36 -12.91 28.59
C ASP A 111 -6.39 -13.91 28.04
N ALA A 112 -7.69 -13.60 28.14
CA ALA A 112 -8.75 -14.45 27.66
C ALA A 112 -8.76 -14.48 26.12
N TYR A 113 -8.61 -13.31 25.51
CA TYR A 113 -8.51 -13.19 24.05
C TYR A 113 -7.22 -13.79 23.50
N ALA A 114 -6.09 -13.63 24.20
CA ALA A 114 -4.83 -14.28 23.82
C ALA A 114 -4.95 -15.81 23.84
N GLU A 115 -5.67 -16.38 24.81
CA GLU A 115 -5.92 -17.83 24.88
C GLU A 115 -6.89 -18.29 23.76
N GLU A 116 -7.92 -17.52 23.45
CA GLU A 116 -8.80 -17.78 22.31
C GLU A 116 -8.01 -17.82 20.98
N LEU A 117 -7.16 -16.82 20.76
CA LEU A 117 -6.29 -16.76 19.58
C LEU A 117 -5.31 -17.94 19.53
N ARG A 118 -4.73 -18.31 20.68
CA ARG A 118 -3.84 -19.48 20.80
C ARG A 118 -4.53 -20.76 20.33
N GLN A 119 -5.76 -20.97 20.77
CA GLN A 119 -6.57 -22.13 20.37
C GLN A 119 -6.94 -22.07 18.90
N THR A 120 -7.42 -20.93 18.42
CA THR A 120 -7.80 -20.70 17.02
C THR A 120 -6.62 -20.97 16.06
N PHE A 121 -5.43 -20.52 16.42
CA PHE A 121 -4.22 -20.71 15.61
C PHE A 121 -3.49 -22.02 15.89
N ALA A 122 -4.00 -22.86 16.81
CA ALA A 122 -3.43 -24.14 17.20
C ALA A 122 -1.93 -24.03 17.59
N LEU A 123 -1.57 -23.04 18.43
CA LEU A 123 -0.19 -22.78 18.81
C LEU A 123 0.28 -23.70 19.93
N ASP A 124 1.43 -24.36 19.72
CA ASP A 124 2.13 -25.13 20.75
C ASP A 124 3.00 -24.19 21.61
N LEU A 125 2.58 -24.00 22.86
CA LEU A 125 3.27 -23.11 23.82
C LEU A 125 4.69 -23.57 24.16
N ALA A 126 4.95 -24.89 24.13
CA ALA A 126 6.26 -25.46 24.46
C ALA A 126 7.28 -25.38 23.32
N ALA A 127 6.79 -25.16 22.09
CA ALA A 127 7.65 -25.08 20.90
C ALA A 127 8.63 -23.90 20.98
N LYS A 128 9.86 -24.09 20.51
CA LYS A 128 10.84 -23.00 20.34
C LYS A 128 10.51 -22.22 19.05
N VAL A 129 10.51 -20.90 19.13
CA VAL A 129 10.23 -20.02 17.99
C VAL A 129 11.12 -20.32 16.78
N LYS A 130 12.40 -20.67 16.97
CA LYS A 130 13.30 -21.05 15.88
C LYS A 130 12.87 -22.31 15.09
N SER A 131 12.12 -23.22 15.74
CA SER A 131 11.65 -24.47 15.12
C SER A 131 10.30 -24.32 14.40
N LEU A 132 9.64 -23.17 14.53
CA LEU A 132 8.38 -22.90 13.89
C LEU A 132 8.55 -22.69 12.37
N SER A 133 7.58 -23.17 11.59
CA SER A 133 7.46 -22.81 10.17
C SER A 133 7.17 -21.30 10.01
N LYS A 134 7.36 -20.78 8.81
CA LYS A 134 7.02 -19.36 8.52
C LYS A 134 5.56 -19.05 8.88
N GLY A 135 4.63 -19.93 8.52
CA GLY A 135 3.20 -19.78 8.84
C GLY A 135 2.92 -19.83 10.35
N GLN A 136 3.57 -20.72 11.09
CA GLN A 136 3.44 -20.76 12.54
C GLN A 136 3.99 -19.49 13.20
N LYS A 137 5.13 -18.95 12.72
CA LYS A 137 5.66 -17.66 13.19
C LYS A 137 4.69 -16.52 12.92
N ALA A 138 4.07 -16.50 11.73
CA ALA A 138 3.06 -15.49 11.39
C ALA A 138 1.85 -15.54 12.34
N ARG A 139 1.35 -16.74 12.68
CA ARG A 139 0.26 -16.91 13.64
C ARG A 139 0.65 -16.46 15.07
N VAL A 140 1.87 -16.76 15.53
CA VAL A 140 2.38 -16.26 16.82
C VAL A 140 2.49 -14.73 16.81
N GLY A 141 3.06 -14.16 15.76
CA GLY A 141 3.15 -12.70 15.58
C GLY A 141 1.79 -12.03 15.57
N LEU A 142 0.80 -12.64 14.88
CA LEU A 142 -0.57 -12.15 14.82
C LEU A 142 -1.26 -12.20 16.20
N LEU A 143 -1.08 -13.28 16.97
CA LEU A 143 -1.57 -13.34 18.34
C LEU A 143 -1.02 -12.17 19.16
N ILE A 144 0.29 -11.94 19.13
CA ILE A 144 0.94 -10.85 19.88
C ILE A 144 0.40 -9.48 19.42
N ALA A 145 0.22 -9.28 18.12
CA ALA A 145 -0.29 -8.04 17.56
C ALA A 145 -1.75 -7.76 17.96
N LEU A 146 -2.54 -8.79 18.22
CA LEU A 146 -3.98 -8.68 18.54
C LEU A 146 -4.31 -8.71 20.02
N ALA A 147 -3.53 -9.41 20.85
CA ALA A 147 -3.88 -9.75 22.23
C ALA A 147 -4.09 -8.53 23.16
N HIS A 148 -3.50 -7.39 22.84
CA HIS A 148 -3.72 -6.14 23.60
C HIS A 148 -4.86 -5.27 23.02
N ARG A 149 -5.65 -5.84 22.11
CA ARG A 149 -6.82 -5.20 21.47
C ARG A 149 -6.50 -3.81 20.91
N PRO A 150 -5.58 -3.70 19.92
CA PRO A 150 -5.10 -2.43 19.37
C PRO A 150 -6.21 -1.64 18.69
N GLU A 151 -6.15 -0.31 18.71
CA GLU A 151 -7.03 0.55 17.93
C GLU A 151 -6.67 0.56 16.43
N LEU A 152 -5.40 0.29 16.11
CA LEU A 152 -4.87 0.19 14.76
C LEU A 152 -4.05 -1.08 14.60
N LEU A 153 -4.41 -1.93 13.65
CA LEU A 153 -3.63 -3.10 13.27
C LEU A 153 -2.86 -2.79 11.98
N LEU A 154 -1.53 -2.87 12.03
CA LEU A 154 -0.64 -2.72 10.89
C LEU A 154 -0.07 -4.07 10.48
N LEU A 155 -0.27 -4.48 9.24
CA LEU A 155 0.23 -5.73 8.68
C LEU A 155 1.08 -5.43 7.44
N ASP A 156 2.38 -5.69 7.51
CA ASP A 156 3.28 -5.46 6.38
C ASP A 156 3.54 -6.78 5.64
N GLU A 157 2.93 -6.94 4.46
CA GLU A 157 2.99 -8.14 3.61
C GLU A 157 2.70 -9.44 4.40
N PRO A 158 1.59 -9.50 5.17
CA PRO A 158 1.37 -10.54 6.18
C PRO A 158 1.23 -11.95 5.60
N SER A 159 0.89 -12.07 4.32
CA SER A 159 0.65 -13.34 3.59
C SER A 159 1.84 -13.75 2.72
N SER A 160 2.88 -12.93 2.63
CA SER A 160 4.02 -13.16 1.74
C SER A 160 4.70 -14.51 2.00
N GLY A 161 4.71 -15.38 0.99
CA GLY A 161 5.35 -16.70 1.05
C GLY A 161 4.70 -17.68 2.04
N LEU A 162 3.42 -17.49 2.37
CA LEU A 162 2.63 -18.38 3.20
C LEU A 162 1.74 -19.29 2.34
N ASP A 163 1.40 -20.46 2.90
CA ASP A 163 0.43 -21.35 2.30
C ASP A 163 -1.00 -20.78 2.36
N PRO A 164 -1.94 -21.26 1.50
CA PRO A 164 -3.31 -20.72 1.43
C PRO A 164 -4.10 -20.82 2.75
N ILE A 165 -3.79 -21.79 3.62
CA ILE A 165 -4.51 -21.98 4.89
C ILE A 165 -4.14 -20.87 5.86
N VAL A 166 -2.82 -20.64 6.06
CA VAL A 166 -2.33 -19.56 6.94
C VAL A 166 -2.77 -18.19 6.42
N ARG A 167 -2.73 -17.99 5.10
CA ARG A 167 -3.23 -16.77 4.46
C ARG A 167 -4.69 -16.51 4.83
N ARG A 168 -5.55 -17.51 4.76
CA ARG A 168 -6.96 -17.42 5.14
C ARG A 168 -7.13 -17.07 6.64
N ASP A 169 -6.30 -17.63 7.52
CA ASP A 169 -6.33 -17.32 8.94
C ASP A 169 -6.03 -15.85 9.20
N ILE A 170 -5.02 -15.29 8.49
CA ILE A 170 -4.66 -13.87 8.61
C ILE A 170 -5.81 -12.98 8.12
N LEU A 171 -6.34 -13.23 6.91
CA LEU A 171 -7.47 -12.47 6.39
C LEU A 171 -8.71 -12.58 7.29
N GLY A 172 -8.98 -13.77 7.81
CA GLY A 172 -10.06 -13.99 8.79
C GLY A 172 -9.85 -13.22 10.08
N ALA A 173 -8.61 -13.08 10.56
CA ALA A 173 -8.30 -12.25 11.74
C ALA A 173 -8.51 -10.76 11.45
N VAL A 174 -8.12 -10.29 10.26
CA VAL A 174 -8.40 -8.92 9.81
C VAL A 174 -9.89 -8.61 9.85
N ILE A 175 -10.72 -9.47 9.24
CA ILE A 175 -12.17 -9.30 9.19
C ILE A 175 -12.76 -9.25 10.60
N ARG A 176 -12.38 -10.17 11.49
CA ARG A 176 -12.87 -10.18 12.88
C ARG A 176 -12.50 -8.93 13.66
N THR A 177 -11.27 -8.44 13.49
CA THR A 177 -10.80 -7.22 14.17
C THR A 177 -11.69 -6.01 13.90
N ILE A 178 -12.32 -5.95 12.71
CA ILE A 178 -13.22 -4.86 12.34
C ILE A 178 -14.66 -5.17 12.76
N ALA A 179 -15.13 -6.37 12.44
CA ALA A 179 -16.52 -6.76 12.67
C ALA A 179 -16.89 -6.71 14.16
N ASP A 180 -15.97 -7.12 15.05
CA ASP A 180 -16.25 -7.23 16.46
C ASP A 180 -16.07 -5.92 17.23
N GLU A 181 -15.23 -4.99 16.76
CA GLU A 181 -14.81 -3.86 17.60
C GLU A 181 -14.68 -2.51 16.86
N GLY A 182 -15.00 -2.45 15.55
CA GLY A 182 -14.93 -1.21 14.76
C GLY A 182 -13.50 -0.62 14.68
N ARG A 183 -12.48 -1.47 14.76
CA ARG A 183 -11.07 -1.05 14.74
C ARG A 183 -10.59 -0.78 13.33
N THR A 184 -9.44 -0.12 13.22
CA THR A 184 -8.85 0.20 11.91
C THR A 184 -7.75 -0.80 11.60
N VAL A 185 -7.71 -1.25 10.33
CA VAL A 185 -6.63 -2.09 9.82
C VAL A 185 -5.99 -1.42 8.61
N LEU A 186 -4.66 -1.39 8.58
CA LEU A 186 -3.88 -1.12 7.39
C LEU A 186 -3.03 -2.34 7.08
N PHE A 187 -3.23 -2.94 5.92
CA PHE A 187 -2.36 -4.01 5.48
C PHE A 187 -1.76 -3.72 4.12
N SER A 188 -0.47 -4.00 3.98
CA SER A 188 0.21 -3.93 2.70
C SER A 188 0.16 -5.29 2.01
N SER A 189 -0.02 -5.28 0.70
CA SER A 189 0.09 -6.48 -0.12
C SER A 189 0.54 -6.14 -1.54
N HIS A 190 1.22 -7.08 -2.18
CA HIS A 190 1.43 -7.07 -3.62
C HIS A 190 0.43 -7.99 -4.35
N LEU A 191 -0.41 -8.73 -3.60
CA LEU A 191 -1.47 -9.60 -4.11
C LEU A 191 -2.80 -8.84 -4.05
N LEU A 192 -3.22 -8.29 -5.18
CA LEU A 192 -4.42 -7.45 -5.25
C LEU A 192 -5.70 -8.23 -4.97
N GLU A 193 -5.74 -9.54 -5.29
CA GLU A 193 -6.87 -10.40 -4.97
C GLU A 193 -7.18 -10.47 -3.46
N GLU A 194 -6.15 -10.43 -2.59
CA GLU A 194 -6.35 -10.40 -1.13
C GLU A 194 -6.98 -9.09 -0.69
N VAL A 195 -6.54 -7.99 -1.30
CA VAL A 195 -7.06 -6.66 -1.01
C VAL A 195 -8.52 -6.55 -1.42
N GLU A 196 -8.89 -7.07 -2.59
CA GLU A 196 -10.27 -7.09 -3.07
C GLU A 196 -11.23 -7.86 -2.15
N GLN A 197 -10.72 -8.83 -1.39
CA GLN A 197 -11.56 -9.65 -0.50
C GLN A 197 -11.92 -8.96 0.81
N VAL A 198 -11.09 -8.04 1.30
CA VAL A 198 -11.22 -7.55 2.68
C VAL A 198 -11.14 -6.02 2.83
N ALA A 199 -10.63 -5.29 1.83
CA ALA A 199 -10.41 -3.85 1.96
C ALA A 199 -11.67 -3.04 1.64
N ASP A 200 -11.95 -2.04 2.47
CA ASP A 200 -12.94 -1.00 2.21
C ASP A 200 -12.35 0.13 1.34
N HIS A 201 -11.06 0.41 1.55
CA HIS A 201 -10.31 1.44 0.86
C HIS A 201 -9.02 0.89 0.30
N VAL A 202 -8.62 1.36 -0.88
CA VAL A 202 -7.37 0.97 -1.53
C VAL A 202 -6.52 2.19 -1.80
N THR A 203 -5.25 2.10 -1.41
CA THR A 203 -4.21 3.07 -1.74
C THR A 203 -3.14 2.38 -2.57
N MET A 204 -2.99 2.81 -3.81
CA MET A 204 -1.97 2.31 -4.75
C MET A 204 -0.74 3.20 -4.68
N ILE A 205 0.42 2.60 -4.35
CA ILE A 205 1.70 3.30 -4.32
C ILE A 205 2.62 2.76 -5.40
N SER A 206 3.24 3.67 -6.15
CA SER A 206 4.22 3.35 -7.19
C SER A 206 5.35 4.37 -7.16
N GLN A 207 6.60 3.89 -7.20
CA GLN A 207 7.81 4.73 -7.21
C GLN A 207 7.80 5.81 -6.11
N GLY A 208 7.30 5.45 -4.92
CA GLY A 208 7.20 6.34 -3.77
C GLY A 208 6.11 7.40 -3.85
N ARG A 209 5.17 7.31 -4.78
CA ARG A 209 4.03 8.24 -4.94
C ARG A 209 2.70 7.51 -4.85
N ILE A 210 1.68 8.17 -4.35
CA ILE A 210 0.31 7.65 -4.42
C ILE A 210 -0.18 7.83 -5.86
N ALA A 211 -0.50 6.71 -6.51
CA ALA A 211 -1.08 6.69 -7.85
C ALA A 211 -2.62 6.80 -7.81
N LEU A 212 -3.24 6.17 -6.80
CA LEU A 212 -4.68 6.19 -6.58
C LEU A 212 -4.96 5.94 -5.10
N SER A 213 -5.94 6.61 -4.52
CA SER A 213 -6.45 6.32 -3.17
C SER A 213 -7.94 6.65 -3.11
N ALA A 214 -8.78 5.63 -2.92
CA ALA A 214 -10.23 5.78 -2.87
C ALA A 214 -10.90 4.54 -2.23
N PRO A 215 -12.22 4.61 -1.88
CA PRO A 215 -13.01 3.43 -1.56
C PRO A 215 -12.94 2.39 -2.69
N LEU A 216 -12.85 1.11 -2.33
CA LEU A 216 -12.75 0.02 -3.32
C LEU A 216 -13.92 0.00 -4.29
N ASP A 217 -15.15 0.19 -3.78
CA ASP A 217 -16.35 0.22 -4.62
C ASP A 217 -16.29 1.37 -5.64
N ALA A 218 -15.89 2.57 -5.20
CA ALA A 218 -15.74 3.73 -6.10
C ALA A 218 -14.67 3.48 -7.18
N ILE A 219 -13.57 2.79 -6.84
CA ILE A 219 -12.55 2.37 -7.81
C ILE A 219 -13.19 1.42 -8.85
N LYS A 220 -13.91 0.40 -8.40
CA LYS A 220 -14.55 -0.59 -9.29
C LYS A 220 -15.67 0.03 -10.13
N GLU A 221 -16.44 0.95 -9.59
CA GLU A 221 -17.52 1.64 -10.30
C GLU A 221 -16.99 2.55 -11.40
N SER A 222 -15.87 3.21 -11.16
CA SER A 222 -15.29 4.17 -12.10
C SER A 222 -14.41 3.56 -13.19
N HIS A 223 -14.07 2.26 -13.12
CA HIS A 223 -13.17 1.63 -14.09
C HIS A 223 -13.84 0.49 -14.86
N ARG A 224 -13.68 0.50 -16.17
CA ARG A 224 -14.20 -0.54 -17.08
C ARG A 224 -13.10 -1.06 -17.98
N CYS A 225 -13.24 -2.34 -18.33
CA CYS A 225 -12.50 -2.97 -19.42
C CYS A 225 -13.43 -3.16 -20.61
N LEU A 226 -13.06 -2.60 -21.75
CA LEU A 226 -13.78 -2.76 -23.01
C LEU A 226 -12.88 -3.44 -24.02
N THR A 227 -13.36 -4.53 -24.61
CA THR A 227 -12.66 -5.23 -25.70
C THR A 227 -13.20 -4.77 -27.03
N VAL A 228 -12.32 -4.20 -27.85
CA VAL A 228 -12.61 -3.64 -29.16
C VAL A 228 -12.06 -4.54 -30.23
N ARG A 229 -12.90 -4.95 -31.19
CA ARG A 229 -12.51 -5.78 -32.34
C ARG A 229 -12.55 -4.98 -33.63
N PHE A 230 -11.47 -5.03 -34.38
CA PHE A 230 -11.28 -4.38 -35.67
C PHE A 230 -11.43 -5.38 -36.81
N SER A 231 -11.99 -4.95 -37.94
CA SER A 231 -12.12 -5.75 -39.16
C SER A 231 -10.75 -6.13 -39.76
N GLU A 232 -9.79 -5.24 -39.64
CA GLU A 232 -8.41 -5.44 -40.07
C GLU A 232 -7.44 -5.30 -38.90
N PRO A 233 -6.29 -6.04 -38.90
CA PRO A 233 -5.30 -5.90 -37.86
C PRO A 233 -4.69 -4.50 -37.92
N ARG A 234 -4.51 -3.87 -36.73
CA ARG A 234 -3.94 -2.53 -36.65
C ARG A 234 -2.98 -2.39 -35.47
N PRO A 235 -2.06 -1.42 -35.52
CA PRO A 235 -1.24 -1.06 -34.38
C PRO A 235 -2.12 -0.51 -33.24
N GLN A 236 -1.52 -0.31 -32.07
CA GLN A 236 -2.21 0.24 -30.90
C GLN A 236 -3.02 1.47 -31.26
N PRO A 237 -4.31 1.51 -30.90
CA PRO A 237 -5.14 2.70 -31.14
C PRO A 237 -4.61 3.93 -30.42
N GLY A 238 -4.96 5.12 -30.91
CA GLY A 238 -4.52 6.39 -30.33
C GLY A 238 -5.10 6.65 -28.93
N PRO A 239 -4.61 7.71 -28.27
CA PRO A 239 -5.13 8.13 -26.96
C PRO A 239 -6.56 8.67 -27.10
N ILE A 240 -7.37 8.41 -26.09
CA ILE A 240 -8.76 8.86 -25.93
C ILE A 240 -8.90 9.40 -24.51
N ALA A 241 -9.76 10.39 -24.29
CA ALA A 241 -10.02 10.87 -22.93
C ALA A 241 -10.61 9.74 -22.06
N GLY A 242 -10.20 9.68 -20.81
CA GLY A 242 -10.57 8.60 -19.89
C GLY A 242 -9.84 7.28 -20.11
N LEU A 243 -9.13 7.09 -21.21
CA LEU A 243 -8.32 5.90 -21.45
C LEU A 243 -7.06 5.92 -20.58
N LEU A 244 -6.87 4.86 -19.79
CA LEU A 244 -5.67 4.66 -19.00
C LEU A 244 -4.65 3.79 -19.73
N ARG A 245 -5.11 2.72 -20.43
CA ARG A 245 -4.23 1.76 -21.08
C ARG A 245 -4.94 0.99 -22.18
N TRP A 246 -4.17 0.68 -23.23
CA TRP A 246 -4.49 -0.39 -24.19
C TRP A 246 -3.66 -1.64 -23.88
N ASP A 247 -4.27 -2.80 -24.07
CA ASP A 247 -3.60 -4.10 -24.06
C ASP A 247 -4.15 -4.97 -25.20
N GLY A 248 -3.31 -5.78 -25.83
CA GLY A 248 -3.71 -6.63 -26.96
C GLY A 248 -2.87 -6.43 -28.20
N GLY A 249 -3.47 -6.73 -29.39
CA GLY A 249 -2.79 -6.61 -30.67
C GLY A 249 -3.60 -7.13 -31.84
N GLY A 250 -3.21 -6.73 -33.06
CA GLY A 250 -3.86 -7.18 -34.30
C GLY A 250 -5.31 -6.75 -34.36
N HIS A 251 -6.22 -7.73 -34.40
CA HIS A 251 -7.66 -7.47 -34.52
C HIS A 251 -8.36 -7.13 -33.22
N GLU A 252 -7.74 -7.40 -32.03
CA GLU A 252 -8.42 -7.25 -30.76
C GLU A 252 -7.58 -6.50 -29.73
N TRP A 253 -8.17 -5.44 -29.19
CA TRP A 253 -7.56 -4.58 -28.20
C TRP A 253 -8.49 -4.39 -27.00
N THR A 254 -7.96 -4.49 -25.79
CA THR A 254 -8.68 -4.22 -24.54
C THR A 254 -8.25 -2.85 -24.00
N ALA A 255 -9.23 -1.98 -23.80
CA ALA A 255 -9.06 -0.67 -23.18
C ALA A 255 -9.41 -0.75 -21.69
N VAL A 256 -8.55 -0.25 -20.81
CA VAL A 256 -8.90 0.11 -19.43
C VAL A 256 -9.24 1.60 -19.44
N VAL A 257 -10.49 1.94 -19.10
CA VAL A 257 -10.98 3.32 -19.09
C VAL A 257 -11.46 3.72 -17.69
N ARG A 258 -11.37 5.02 -17.42
CA ARG A 258 -11.87 5.64 -16.19
C ARG A 258 -12.97 6.65 -16.52
N ASP A 259 -14.00 6.72 -15.66
CA ASP A 259 -15.09 7.73 -15.69
C ASP A 259 -15.94 7.73 -16.98
N GLY A 260 -16.17 6.53 -17.55
CA GLY A 260 -17.15 6.33 -18.60
C GLY A 260 -16.56 5.84 -19.92
N SER A 261 -17.37 5.09 -20.66
CA SER A 261 -17.03 4.49 -21.96
C SER A 261 -17.41 5.36 -23.16
N GLY A 262 -18.19 6.45 -22.97
CA GLY A 262 -18.82 7.19 -24.06
C GLY A 262 -17.87 7.76 -25.12
N GLU A 263 -16.71 8.29 -24.71
CA GLU A 263 -15.71 8.79 -25.66
C GLU A 263 -15.03 7.63 -26.41
N LEU A 264 -14.79 6.52 -25.74
CA LEU A 264 -14.27 5.32 -26.40
C LEU A 264 -15.30 4.74 -27.36
N GLU A 265 -16.58 4.67 -26.97
CA GLU A 265 -17.67 4.20 -27.85
C GLU A 265 -17.78 5.04 -29.13
N ALA A 266 -17.73 6.37 -29.00
CA ALA A 266 -17.73 7.28 -30.13
C ALA A 266 -16.50 7.09 -31.05
N ALA A 267 -15.32 6.91 -30.46
CA ALA A 267 -14.09 6.65 -31.22
C ALA A 267 -14.14 5.29 -31.93
N VAL A 268 -14.61 4.23 -31.27
CA VAL A 268 -14.76 2.88 -31.83
C VAL A 268 -15.71 2.89 -33.02
N ALA A 269 -16.85 3.59 -32.92
CA ALA A 269 -17.78 3.79 -34.04
C ALA A 269 -17.10 4.50 -35.20
N GLY A 270 -16.33 5.56 -34.95
CA GLY A 270 -15.55 6.29 -35.95
C GLY A 270 -14.47 5.46 -36.64
N TRP A 271 -13.97 4.44 -35.99
CA TRP A 271 -12.97 3.50 -36.54
C TRP A 271 -13.59 2.35 -37.35
N GLY A 272 -14.92 2.21 -37.37
CA GLY A 272 -15.59 1.09 -37.97
C GLY A 272 -15.36 -0.25 -37.22
N ALA A 273 -15.03 -0.14 -35.92
CA ALA A 273 -14.78 -1.27 -35.02
C ALA A 273 -16.00 -1.57 -34.16
N GLN A 274 -15.98 -2.64 -33.42
CA GLN A 274 -17.06 -3.08 -32.53
C GLN A 274 -16.54 -3.35 -31.13
N ILE A 275 -17.29 -2.92 -30.10
CA ILE A 275 -17.10 -3.36 -28.74
C ILE A 275 -17.74 -4.74 -28.61
N VAL A 276 -16.92 -5.77 -28.35
CA VAL A 276 -17.36 -7.16 -28.25
C VAL A 276 -17.54 -7.64 -26.83
N ALA A 277 -16.96 -6.93 -25.86
CA ALA A 277 -17.14 -7.20 -24.43
C ALA A 277 -16.92 -5.93 -23.61
N GLU A 278 -17.73 -5.80 -22.54
CA GLU A 278 -17.56 -4.80 -21.47
C GLU A 278 -17.69 -5.49 -20.13
N ARG A 279 -16.80 -5.13 -19.18
CA ARG A 279 -16.83 -5.65 -17.82
C ARG A 279 -16.19 -4.66 -16.85
N VAL A 280 -16.44 -4.85 -15.55
CA VAL A 280 -15.70 -4.15 -14.50
C VAL A 280 -14.23 -4.55 -14.58
N ALA A 281 -13.32 -3.59 -14.50
CA ALA A 281 -11.89 -3.86 -14.46
C ALA A 281 -11.51 -4.50 -13.11
N SER A 282 -10.61 -5.50 -13.14
CA SER A 282 -10.01 -6.05 -11.92
C SER A 282 -9.06 -5.03 -11.29
N LEU A 283 -8.78 -5.20 -10.00
CA LEU A 283 -7.84 -4.31 -9.31
C LEU A 283 -6.42 -4.41 -9.91
N ASP A 284 -6.03 -5.59 -10.42
CA ASP A 284 -4.77 -5.79 -11.14
C ASP A 284 -4.70 -4.96 -12.43
N GLU A 285 -5.75 -4.99 -13.23
CA GLU A 285 -5.82 -4.20 -14.48
C GLU A 285 -5.78 -2.69 -14.20
N ILE A 286 -6.51 -2.26 -13.17
CA ILE A 286 -6.52 -0.86 -12.72
C ILE A 286 -5.12 -0.45 -12.24
N PHE A 287 -4.47 -1.29 -11.41
CA PHE A 287 -3.13 -1.03 -10.91
C PHE A 287 -2.12 -0.89 -12.06
N VAL A 288 -2.10 -1.86 -12.97
CA VAL A 288 -1.19 -1.85 -14.13
C VAL A 288 -1.45 -0.63 -15.02
N ALA A 289 -2.71 -0.23 -15.20
CA ALA A 289 -3.07 0.94 -16.01
C ALA A 289 -2.58 2.25 -15.37
N HIS A 290 -2.74 2.42 -14.06
CA HIS A 290 -2.27 3.61 -13.34
C HIS A 290 -0.75 3.67 -13.21
N VAL A 291 -0.08 2.55 -12.95
CA VAL A 291 1.38 2.48 -12.82
C VAL A 291 2.08 2.64 -14.17
N GLY A 292 1.52 2.04 -15.24
CA GLY A 292 2.03 2.18 -16.60
C GLY A 292 1.90 3.61 -17.14
N ALA A 293 0.80 4.29 -16.86
CA ALA A 293 0.60 5.69 -17.21
C ALA A 293 1.61 6.63 -16.53
N SER A 294 1.94 6.35 -15.26
CA SER A 294 2.94 7.14 -14.50
C SER A 294 4.36 7.02 -15.06
N ALA A 295 4.69 5.91 -15.73
CA ALA A 295 6.00 5.70 -16.35
C ALA A 295 6.15 6.46 -17.69
N GLN A 296 5.07 6.91 -18.30
CA GLN A 296 5.06 7.62 -19.58
C GLN A 296 5.01 9.15 -19.44
N CYS A 297 4.82 9.69 -18.23
CA CYS A 297 4.88 11.14 -17.99
C CYS A 297 6.35 11.54 -17.74
N PRO A 298 7.04 12.26 -18.66
CA PRO A 298 8.37 12.77 -18.37
C PRO A 298 8.27 13.76 -17.21
N ALA A 299 9.21 13.66 -16.27
CA ALA A 299 9.34 14.66 -15.21
C ALA A 299 9.44 16.06 -15.83
N PRO A 300 8.78 17.09 -15.25
CA PRO A 300 8.92 18.45 -15.77
C PRO A 300 10.39 18.80 -15.79
N SER A 301 10.92 19.08 -16.99
CA SER A 301 12.28 19.50 -17.22
C SER A 301 12.57 20.73 -16.37
N ALA A 302 13.55 20.62 -15.48
CA ALA A 302 14.09 21.76 -14.74
C ALA A 302 14.46 22.83 -15.79
N GLN A 303 13.80 24.00 -15.71
CA GLN A 303 14.10 25.14 -16.55
C GLN A 303 15.60 25.48 -16.40
N GLU A 304 16.36 25.33 -17.47
CA GLU A 304 17.73 25.83 -17.58
C GLU A 304 17.70 27.34 -17.28
N LYS A 305 18.42 27.73 -16.22
CA LYS A 305 18.76 29.13 -16.01
C LYS A 305 19.57 29.63 -17.21
N PRO A 306 19.28 30.79 -17.80
CA PRO A 306 20.04 31.33 -18.90
C PRO A 306 21.50 31.56 -18.45
N ARG A 307 22.43 30.96 -19.16
CA ARG A 307 23.87 31.25 -19.04
C ARG A 307 24.10 32.70 -19.40
N GLY A 308 24.52 33.50 -18.40
CA GLY A 308 25.04 34.84 -18.61
C GLY A 308 26.23 34.80 -19.57
N GLY A 309 26.18 35.64 -20.60
CA GLY A 309 27.21 35.79 -21.62
C GLY A 309 28.54 36.34 -21.06
N PRO A 310 29.62 36.23 -21.85
CA PRO A 310 30.96 36.56 -21.42
C PRO A 310 31.17 38.07 -21.39
N GLY A 311 31.47 38.62 -20.20
CA GLY A 311 31.97 39.96 -20.00
C GLY A 311 33.42 40.07 -20.42
N THR A 312 33.66 40.88 -21.41
CA THR A 312 34.93 41.31 -22.00
C THR A 312 35.84 42.00 -20.96
N GLY A 313 37.11 41.78 -21.15
CA GLY A 313 38.24 42.11 -20.38
C GLY A 313 38.47 43.55 -19.93
N HIS A 314 39.36 43.67 -18.97
CA HIS A 314 40.38 44.74 -19.04
C HIS A 314 41.66 44.29 -18.27
N ARG A 315 42.72 44.43 -18.99
CA ARG A 315 44.14 44.27 -18.62
C ARG A 315 44.58 45.52 -17.84
N ALA A 316 45.19 45.40 -16.70
CA ALA A 316 46.05 46.44 -16.13
C ALA A 316 47.24 45.82 -15.45
N LEU A 317 48.39 46.26 -15.92
CA LEU A 317 49.77 46.04 -15.47
C LEU A 317 50.03 46.78 -14.16
N GLY A 318 51.09 46.37 -13.42
CA GLY A 318 51.83 47.19 -12.44
C GLY A 318 52.22 46.41 -11.20
N THR A 319 53.46 45.89 -11.22
CA THR A 319 54.64 46.22 -10.36
C THR A 319 54.37 46.37 -8.85
N ASP A 320 54.84 45.52 -8.02
CA ASP A 320 56.14 45.36 -7.30
C ASP A 320 56.14 44.03 -6.55
#